data_7bd33620f6ed0599ac789e5035e421b2
#
_entry.id   7bd33620f6ed0599ac789e5035e421b2
#
_cell.length_a   1.000
_cell.length_b   1.000
_cell.length_c   1.000
_cell.angle_alpha   90.00
_cell.angle_beta   90.00
_cell.angle_gamma   90.00
#
_symmetry.space_group_name_H-M   'P 1'
#
loop_
_entity.id
_entity.type
_entity.pdbx_description
1 polymer ?
#
loop_
_entity_poly.entity_id
_entity_poly.type
_entity_poly.pdbx_seq_one_letter_code
_entity_poly.pdbx_strand_id
1 'polypeptide(L)'
;ALAEGLTRELDTEILKEQYVPGWDRVRGGNTERARLDLVIQDRGGRTRYIDVTIGCTVGRGAKCAACAQRDGALAAGMEREKRHRYPGPNLIPAAVEHAGRMGESFMQLIRWACRERPKTERGLAARAIYRSVAVALQRANARMVLQAGHMTRQVVQRRMATAALLGCAEGHEDTAEEGCTSCVCVGGVLV
;
A
#
# COMPACT_ATOMS: atom_id res chain seq x y z
N ALA A 1 1.39 3.90 -12.87
CA ALA A 1 0.28 4.88 -12.73
C ALA A 1 0.75 6.20 -12.14
N LEU A 2 1.22 6.25 -10.85
CA LEU A 2 1.65 7.52 -10.24
C LEU A 2 2.85 8.10 -11.00
N ALA A 3 3.93 7.33 -11.18
CA ALA A 3 5.11 7.78 -11.90
C ALA A 3 4.76 8.31 -13.29
N GLU A 4 4.01 7.57 -14.09
CA GLU A 4 3.57 7.99 -15.44
C GLU A 4 2.76 9.30 -15.42
N GLY A 5 1.85 9.43 -14.44
CA GLY A 5 1.10 10.66 -14.25
C GLY A 5 1.99 11.84 -13.92
N LEU A 6 2.94 11.67 -13.01
CA LEU A 6 3.89 12.71 -12.64
C LEU A 6 4.88 13.05 -13.77
N THR A 7 5.42 12.05 -14.50
CA THR A 7 6.30 12.29 -15.67
C THR A 7 5.62 13.18 -16.70
N ARG A 8 4.36 12.87 -17.02
CA ARG A 8 3.58 13.65 -18.00
C ARG A 8 3.35 15.11 -17.56
N GLU A 9 3.13 15.34 -16.26
CA GLU A 9 2.83 16.67 -15.75
C GLU A 9 4.08 17.51 -15.47
N LEU A 10 5.18 16.88 -15.07
CA LEU A 10 6.41 17.56 -14.69
C LEU A 10 7.40 17.71 -15.85
N ASP A 11 7.21 16.97 -16.93
CA ASP A 11 8.15 16.91 -18.06
C ASP A 11 9.59 16.64 -17.57
N THR A 12 9.73 15.66 -16.67
CA THR A 12 11.01 15.29 -16.06
C THR A 12 11.11 13.79 -15.91
N GLU A 13 12.32 13.29 -15.90
CA GLU A 13 12.58 11.89 -15.60
C GLU A 13 12.27 11.59 -14.13
N ILE A 14 11.60 10.46 -13.90
CA ILE A 14 11.32 9.95 -12.57
C ILE A 14 12.04 8.62 -12.39
N LEU A 15 13.02 8.65 -11.49
CA LEU A 15 13.76 7.44 -11.11
C LEU A 15 12.91 6.61 -10.15
N LYS A 16 12.86 5.29 -10.39
CA LYS A 16 12.11 4.34 -9.56
C LYS A 16 13.06 3.55 -8.68
N GLU A 17 12.58 3.18 -7.49
CA GLU A 17 13.25 2.29 -6.54
C GLU A 17 14.71 2.68 -6.24
N GLN A 18 14.93 3.95 -5.93
CA GLN A 18 16.27 4.46 -5.68
C GLN A 18 16.74 4.20 -4.25
N TYR A 19 17.97 3.75 -4.12
CA TYR A 19 18.65 3.59 -2.84
C TYR A 19 19.18 4.94 -2.34
N VAL A 20 18.91 5.26 -1.07
CA VAL A 20 19.31 6.51 -0.42
C VAL A 20 20.12 6.20 0.84
N PRO A 21 21.47 6.09 0.75
CA PRO A 21 22.33 5.63 1.85
C PRO A 21 22.19 6.46 3.15
N GLY A 22 21.92 7.77 3.02
CA GLY A 22 21.78 8.66 4.18
C GLY A 22 20.59 8.34 5.10
N TRP A 23 19.72 7.43 4.69
CA TRP A 23 18.56 6.99 5.47
C TRP A 23 18.61 5.50 5.86
N ASP A 24 19.75 4.86 5.68
CA ASP A 24 19.96 3.50 6.17
C ASP A 24 19.86 3.45 7.69
N ARG A 25 19.34 2.34 8.20
CA ARG A 25 19.21 2.11 9.64
C ARG A 25 19.86 0.80 10.04
N VAL A 26 20.49 0.80 11.20
CA VAL A 26 20.95 -0.44 11.83
C VAL A 26 19.89 -0.87 12.85
N ARG A 27 19.35 -2.07 12.66
CA ARG A 27 18.38 -2.68 13.58
C ARG A 27 18.80 -4.12 13.88
N GLY A 28 19.05 -4.40 15.16
CA GLY A 28 19.45 -5.74 15.58
C GLY A 28 20.72 -6.26 14.89
N GLY A 29 21.70 -5.38 14.59
CA GLY A 29 22.93 -5.74 13.89
C GLY A 29 22.81 -5.83 12.36
N ASN A 30 21.62 -5.71 11.79
CA ASN A 30 21.40 -5.72 10.35
C ASN A 30 21.18 -4.29 9.82
N THR A 31 21.75 -3.98 8.66
CA THR A 31 21.52 -2.71 7.97
C THR A 31 20.28 -2.83 7.09
N GLU A 32 19.23 -2.09 7.46
CA GLU A 32 18.05 -1.89 6.62
C GLU A 32 18.33 -0.77 5.63
N ARG A 33 18.50 -1.13 4.35
CA ARG A 33 18.73 -0.16 3.27
C ARG A 33 17.48 0.65 2.99
N ALA A 34 17.63 1.97 2.89
CA ALA A 34 16.54 2.86 2.52
C ALA A 34 16.36 2.86 1.00
N ARG A 35 15.25 2.30 0.53
CA ARG A 35 14.85 2.34 -0.87
C ARG A 35 13.56 3.14 -0.98
N LEU A 36 13.58 4.18 -1.80
CA LEU A 36 12.44 5.06 -2.06
C LEU A 36 11.82 4.70 -3.40
N ASP A 37 10.49 4.74 -3.45
CA ASP A 37 9.75 4.30 -4.63
C ASP A 37 9.98 5.19 -5.85
N LEU A 38 10.03 6.52 -5.64
CA LEU A 38 10.26 7.48 -6.72
C LEU A 38 11.20 8.59 -6.26
N VAL A 39 12.07 9.03 -7.16
CA VAL A 39 12.92 10.21 -6.98
C VAL A 39 12.70 11.14 -8.16
N ILE A 40 12.43 12.40 -7.87
CA ILE A 40 12.17 13.45 -8.86
C ILE A 40 13.16 14.58 -8.65
N GLN A 41 13.79 15.04 -9.72
CA GLN A 41 14.48 16.33 -9.75
C GLN A 41 13.54 17.38 -10.32
N ASP A 42 13.21 18.40 -9.50
CA ASP A 42 12.41 19.51 -10.01
C ASP A 42 13.24 20.43 -10.92
N ARG A 43 12.57 21.31 -11.67
CA ARG A 43 13.26 22.26 -12.57
C ARG A 43 14.24 23.19 -11.88
N GLY A 44 14.13 23.34 -10.56
CA GLY A 44 15.07 24.09 -9.72
C GLY A 44 16.25 23.26 -9.21
N GLY A 45 16.43 22.03 -9.71
CA GLY A 45 17.49 21.10 -9.30
C GLY A 45 17.29 20.49 -7.90
N ARG A 46 16.14 20.68 -7.27
CA ARG A 46 15.84 20.07 -5.97
C ARG A 46 15.39 18.63 -6.15
N THR A 47 16.05 17.74 -5.41
CA THR A 47 15.65 16.33 -5.37
C THR A 47 14.49 16.15 -4.39
N ARG A 48 13.43 15.47 -4.82
CA ARG A 48 12.29 15.05 -3.99
C ARG A 48 12.22 13.54 -3.94
N TYR A 49 12.08 13.01 -2.76
CA TYR A 49 11.99 11.58 -2.48
C TYR A 49 10.55 11.22 -2.15
N ILE A 50 9.96 10.31 -2.89
CA ILE A 50 8.57 9.89 -2.68
C ILE A 50 8.57 8.44 -2.24
N ASP A 51 7.93 8.19 -1.11
CA ASP A 51 7.74 6.85 -0.57
C ASP A 51 6.24 6.56 -0.48
N VAL A 52 5.78 5.63 -1.30
CA VAL A 52 4.37 5.25 -1.42
C VAL A 52 4.02 4.21 -0.37
N THR A 53 2.92 4.40 0.33
CA THR A 53 2.44 3.43 1.30
C THR A 53 0.95 3.22 1.14
N ILE A 54 0.52 1.96 1.05
CA ILE A 54 -0.89 1.58 0.99
C ILE A 54 -1.26 0.94 2.33
N GLY A 55 -2.32 1.44 2.96
CA GLY A 55 -2.82 0.94 4.24
C GLY A 55 -4.23 0.39 4.15
N CYS A 56 -4.49 -0.68 4.89
CA CYS A 56 -5.82 -1.24 5.03
C CYS A 56 -6.53 -0.63 6.24
N THR A 57 -7.72 -0.07 6.02
CA THR A 57 -8.56 0.51 7.09
C THR A 57 -9.46 -0.53 7.76
N VAL A 58 -9.50 -1.76 7.21
CA VAL A 58 -10.28 -2.88 7.74
C VAL A 58 -9.36 -3.81 8.50
N GLY A 59 -9.76 -4.22 9.70
CA GLY A 59 -8.98 -5.14 10.52
C GLY A 59 -9.17 -4.87 12.02
N ARG A 60 -8.44 -5.62 12.84
CA ARG A 60 -8.44 -5.48 14.30
C ARG A 60 -7.24 -4.66 14.75
N GLY A 61 -7.42 -3.84 15.78
CA GLY A 61 -6.35 -3.07 16.42
C GLY A 61 -6.56 -1.57 16.47
N ALA A 62 -5.72 -0.87 17.23
CA ALA A 62 -5.85 0.56 17.51
C ALA A 62 -5.83 1.44 16.25
N LYS A 63 -5.05 1.08 15.23
CA LYS A 63 -5.01 1.82 13.97
C LYS A 63 -6.36 1.78 13.24
N CYS A 64 -7.03 0.63 13.24
CA CYS A 64 -8.35 0.48 12.59
C CYS A 64 -9.46 1.17 13.39
N ALA A 65 -9.40 1.13 14.72
CA ALA A 65 -10.34 1.88 15.57
C ALA A 65 -10.28 3.38 15.31
N ALA A 66 -9.07 3.95 15.16
CA ALA A 66 -8.91 5.36 14.80
C ALA A 66 -9.51 5.71 13.42
N CYS A 67 -9.45 4.77 12.46
CA CYS A 67 -10.06 4.95 11.14
C CYS A 67 -11.58 5.00 11.18
N ALA A 68 -12.21 4.28 12.11
CA ALA A 68 -13.64 4.31 12.31
C ALA A 68 -14.14 5.64 12.89
N GLN A 69 -13.28 6.35 13.63
CA GLN A 69 -13.61 7.61 14.28
C GLN A 69 -13.27 8.83 13.46
N ARG A 70 -12.28 8.76 12.60
CA ARG A 70 -11.78 9.92 11.85
C ARG A 70 -11.30 9.55 10.46
N ASP A 71 -11.85 10.23 9.50
CA ASP A 71 -11.48 10.16 8.09
C ASP A 71 -10.00 10.48 7.86
N GLY A 72 -9.32 9.61 7.08
CA GLY A 72 -7.90 9.79 6.74
C GLY A 72 -6.92 9.56 7.90
N ALA A 73 -7.38 9.04 9.04
CA ALA A 73 -6.53 8.80 10.21
C ALA A 73 -5.38 7.83 9.90
N LEU A 74 -5.63 6.79 9.10
CA LEU A 74 -4.61 5.83 8.70
C LEU A 74 -3.57 6.48 7.78
N ALA A 75 -4.01 7.19 6.74
CA ALA A 75 -3.10 7.89 5.82
C ALA A 75 -2.22 8.89 6.57
N ALA A 76 -2.81 9.71 7.46
CA ALA A 76 -2.05 10.66 8.30
C ALA A 76 -1.06 9.95 9.24
N GLY A 77 -1.43 8.79 9.79
CA GLY A 77 -0.55 7.95 10.61
C GLY A 77 0.65 7.43 9.83
N MET A 78 0.40 6.88 8.65
CA MET A 78 1.44 6.38 7.74
C MET A 78 2.40 7.49 7.31
N GLU A 79 1.88 8.68 6.97
CA GLU A 79 2.72 9.83 6.61
C GLU A 79 3.65 10.25 7.76
N ARG A 80 3.14 10.27 9.01
CA ARG A 80 3.98 10.56 10.19
C ARG A 80 5.06 9.50 10.41
N GLU A 81 4.72 8.22 10.26
CA GLU A 81 5.65 7.11 10.38
C GLU A 81 6.79 7.21 9.36
N LYS A 82 6.46 7.53 8.11
CA LYS A 82 7.46 7.71 7.05
C LYS A 82 8.36 8.91 7.30
N ARG A 83 7.82 10.07 7.76
CA ARG A 83 8.64 11.24 8.14
C ARG A 83 9.57 10.94 9.31
N HIS A 84 9.11 10.11 10.26
CA HIS A 84 9.98 9.67 11.36
C HIS A 84 11.06 8.70 10.87
N ARG A 85 10.73 7.83 9.91
CA ARG A 85 11.68 6.87 9.34
C ARG A 85 12.73 7.54 8.47
N TYR A 86 12.35 8.52 7.67
CA TYR A 86 13.20 9.23 6.71
C TYR A 86 13.13 10.73 6.99
N PRO A 87 13.90 11.22 7.97
CA PRO A 87 13.85 12.62 8.33
C PRO A 87 14.45 13.51 7.24
N GLY A 88 13.78 14.62 6.93
CA GLY A 88 14.26 15.60 5.95
C GLY A 88 13.15 16.32 5.20
N PRO A 89 13.40 17.53 4.71
CA PRO A 89 12.40 18.37 4.07
C PRO A 89 12.01 17.88 2.66
N ASN A 90 12.83 17.03 2.06
CA ASN A 90 12.64 16.59 0.68
C ASN A 90 11.83 15.28 0.57
N LEU A 91 11.49 14.66 1.71
CA LEU A 91 10.63 13.49 1.72
C LEU A 91 9.17 13.89 1.54
N ILE A 92 8.49 13.22 0.62
CA ILE A 92 7.05 13.30 0.41
C ILE A 92 6.46 11.91 0.63
N PRO A 93 5.91 11.63 1.80
CA PRO A 93 5.21 10.37 2.03
C PRO A 93 3.88 10.37 1.28
N ALA A 94 3.71 9.44 0.35
CA ALA A 94 2.52 9.31 -0.48
C ALA A 94 1.64 8.18 0.06
N ALA A 95 0.90 8.45 1.13
CA ALA A 95 0.03 7.47 1.77
C ALA A 95 -1.32 7.37 1.06
N VAL A 96 -1.79 6.13 0.86
CA VAL A 96 -3.11 5.83 0.28
C VAL A 96 -3.78 4.75 1.11
N GLU A 97 -5.04 4.95 1.48
CA GLU A 97 -5.87 3.92 2.07
C GLU A 97 -6.40 2.97 0.99
N HIS A 98 -6.60 1.70 1.32
CA HIS A 98 -7.03 0.67 0.36
C HIS A 98 -8.32 1.02 -0.40
N ALA A 99 -9.19 1.86 0.21
CA ALA A 99 -10.41 2.37 -0.41
C ALA A 99 -10.16 3.54 -1.39
N GLY A 100 -8.89 4.00 -1.54
CA GLY A 100 -8.51 5.05 -2.47
C GLY A 100 -8.37 6.44 -1.84
N ARG A 101 -8.58 6.61 -0.53
CA ARG A 101 -8.34 7.87 0.14
C ARG A 101 -6.84 8.16 0.20
N MET A 102 -6.45 9.34 -0.24
CA MET A 102 -5.06 9.80 -0.27
C MET A 102 -4.74 10.69 0.94
N GLY A 103 -3.53 10.57 1.47
CA GLY A 103 -3.02 11.43 2.52
C GLY A 103 -2.75 12.86 2.01
N GLU A 104 -2.65 13.80 2.95
CA GLU A 104 -2.48 15.23 2.60
C GLU A 104 -1.18 15.50 1.83
N SER A 105 -0.07 14.85 2.21
CA SER A 105 1.21 15.02 1.50
C SER A 105 1.12 14.52 0.06
N PHE A 106 0.37 13.42 -0.16
CA PHE A 106 0.14 12.92 -1.50
C PHE A 106 -0.72 13.88 -2.34
N MET A 107 -1.77 14.44 -1.74
CA MET A 107 -2.59 15.47 -2.38
C MET A 107 -1.78 16.70 -2.75
N GLN A 108 -0.89 17.15 -1.85
CA GLN A 108 0.01 18.28 -2.09
C GLN A 108 1.00 17.99 -3.22
N LEU A 109 1.56 16.77 -3.29
CA LEU A 109 2.42 16.33 -4.39
C LEU A 109 1.72 16.49 -5.75
N ILE A 110 0.48 16.02 -5.86
CA ILE A 110 -0.27 16.11 -7.12
C ILE A 110 -0.57 17.58 -7.48
N ARG A 111 -0.99 18.39 -6.51
CA ARG A 111 -1.20 19.84 -6.73
C ARG A 111 0.08 20.53 -7.18
N TRP A 112 1.20 20.19 -6.57
CA TRP A 112 2.52 20.69 -6.95
C TRP A 112 2.89 20.28 -8.37
N ALA A 113 2.70 19.02 -8.74
CA ALA A 113 2.99 18.53 -10.09
C ALA A 113 2.18 19.26 -11.18
N CYS A 114 0.94 19.63 -10.87
CA CYS A 114 0.05 20.31 -11.81
C CYS A 114 0.20 21.84 -11.80
N ARG A 115 1.07 22.43 -10.96
CA ARG A 115 1.13 23.90 -10.78
C ARG A 115 1.57 24.68 -12.02
N GLU A 116 2.38 24.07 -12.88
CA GLU A 116 2.90 24.69 -14.12
C GLU A 116 1.82 24.74 -15.23
N ARG A 117 0.74 24.00 -15.09
CA ARG A 117 -0.40 24.04 -16.01
C ARG A 117 -1.18 25.36 -15.87
N PRO A 118 -1.84 25.83 -16.93
CA PRO A 118 -2.81 26.91 -16.82
C PRO A 118 -3.83 26.63 -15.72
N LYS A 119 -4.25 27.66 -14.99
CA LYS A 119 -5.16 27.52 -13.85
C LYS A 119 -6.43 26.73 -14.19
N THR A 120 -6.97 26.92 -15.40
CA THR A 120 -8.15 26.24 -15.93
C THR A 120 -7.95 24.73 -16.13
N GLU A 121 -6.73 24.27 -16.34
CA GLU A 121 -6.40 22.88 -16.63
C GLU A 121 -5.92 22.09 -15.40
N ARG A 122 -5.47 22.77 -14.34
CA ARG A 122 -4.88 22.12 -13.14
C ARG A 122 -5.81 21.10 -12.53
N GLY A 123 -7.10 21.40 -12.45
CA GLY A 123 -8.10 20.50 -11.89
C GLY A 123 -8.28 19.22 -12.73
N LEU A 124 -8.24 19.33 -14.04
CA LEU A 124 -8.36 18.19 -14.94
C LEU A 124 -7.10 17.31 -14.88
N ALA A 125 -5.92 17.92 -14.90
CA ALA A 125 -4.64 17.22 -14.78
C ALA A 125 -4.56 16.44 -13.44
N ALA A 126 -4.89 17.09 -12.33
CA ALA A 126 -4.92 16.45 -11.03
C ALA A 126 -5.91 15.27 -10.97
N ARG A 127 -7.13 15.45 -11.50
CA ARG A 127 -8.13 14.37 -11.58
C ARG A 127 -7.65 13.18 -12.42
N ALA A 128 -6.93 13.43 -13.50
CA ALA A 128 -6.36 12.38 -14.33
C ALA A 128 -5.35 11.53 -13.55
N ILE A 129 -4.46 12.15 -12.74
CA ILE A 129 -3.53 11.44 -11.87
C ILE A 129 -4.30 10.64 -10.81
N TYR A 130 -5.26 11.27 -10.11
CA TYR A 130 -6.08 10.59 -9.10
C TYR A 130 -6.78 9.36 -9.65
N ARG A 131 -7.43 9.51 -10.82
CA ARG A 131 -8.11 8.40 -11.48
C ARG A 131 -7.16 7.27 -11.82
N SER A 132 -5.99 7.57 -12.36
CA SER A 132 -4.97 6.56 -12.70
C SER A 132 -4.50 5.78 -11.47
N VAL A 133 -4.25 6.48 -10.37
CA VAL A 133 -3.83 5.85 -9.10
C VAL A 133 -4.97 5.01 -8.51
N ALA A 134 -6.20 5.54 -8.48
CA ALA A 134 -7.36 4.81 -7.96
C ALA A 134 -7.62 3.52 -8.76
N VAL A 135 -7.57 3.59 -10.10
CA VAL A 135 -7.74 2.40 -10.96
C VAL A 135 -6.63 1.37 -10.70
N ALA A 136 -5.38 1.81 -10.59
CA ALA A 136 -4.26 0.92 -10.30
C ALA A 136 -4.43 0.23 -8.94
N LEU A 137 -4.86 0.98 -7.92
CA LEU A 137 -5.13 0.45 -6.58
C LEU A 137 -6.25 -0.59 -6.60
N GLN A 138 -7.39 -0.30 -7.24
CA GLN A 138 -8.50 -1.25 -7.32
C GLN A 138 -8.13 -2.51 -8.10
N ARG A 139 -7.34 -2.40 -9.16
CA ARG A 139 -6.81 -3.55 -9.87
C ARG A 139 -5.88 -4.40 -9.00
N ALA A 140 -5.03 -3.77 -8.18
CA ALA A 140 -4.17 -4.47 -7.23
C ALA A 140 -5.00 -5.19 -6.16
N ASN A 141 -6.00 -4.53 -5.58
CA ASN A 141 -6.91 -5.12 -4.60
C ASN A 141 -7.65 -6.34 -5.19
N ALA A 142 -8.21 -6.20 -6.39
CA ALA A 142 -8.88 -7.30 -7.06
C ALA A 142 -7.95 -8.50 -7.30
N ARG A 143 -6.70 -8.26 -7.73
CA ARG A 143 -5.69 -9.33 -7.89
C ARG A 143 -5.39 -10.04 -6.58
N MET A 144 -5.23 -9.30 -5.48
CA MET A 144 -4.98 -9.89 -4.16
C MET A 144 -6.14 -10.80 -3.73
N VAL A 145 -7.39 -10.37 -3.91
CA VAL A 145 -8.57 -11.17 -3.59
C VAL A 145 -8.62 -12.45 -4.44
N LEU A 146 -8.38 -12.34 -5.75
CA LEU A 146 -8.35 -13.49 -6.64
C LEU A 146 -7.24 -14.49 -6.28
N GLN A 147 -6.05 -13.99 -5.94
CA GLN A 147 -4.93 -14.82 -5.52
C GLN A 147 -5.23 -15.53 -4.19
N ALA A 148 -5.80 -14.83 -3.21
CA ALA A 148 -6.20 -15.42 -1.94
C ALA A 148 -7.24 -16.53 -2.15
N GLY A 149 -8.26 -16.29 -2.97
CA GLY A 149 -9.26 -17.31 -3.30
C GLY A 149 -8.67 -18.53 -4.02
N HIS A 150 -7.69 -18.33 -4.89
CA HIS A 150 -7.00 -19.43 -5.57
C HIS A 150 -6.15 -20.26 -4.58
N MET A 151 -5.39 -19.61 -3.70
CA MET A 151 -4.60 -20.28 -2.68
C MET A 151 -5.47 -21.09 -1.71
N THR A 152 -6.61 -20.56 -1.30
CA THR A 152 -7.55 -21.27 -0.42
C THR A 152 -8.07 -22.54 -1.10
N ARG A 153 -8.45 -22.47 -2.39
CA ARG A 153 -8.87 -23.63 -3.15
C ARG A 153 -7.76 -24.70 -3.25
N GLN A 154 -6.53 -24.30 -3.52
CA GLN A 154 -5.39 -25.21 -3.57
C GLN A 154 -5.13 -25.91 -2.23
N VAL A 155 -5.22 -25.19 -1.12
CA VAL A 155 -5.04 -25.75 0.22
C VAL A 155 -6.13 -26.77 0.53
N VAL A 156 -7.38 -26.46 0.21
CA VAL A 156 -8.52 -27.39 0.39
C VAL A 156 -8.32 -28.63 -0.47
N GLN A 157 -8.00 -28.48 -1.74
CA GLN A 157 -7.74 -29.62 -2.65
C GLN A 157 -6.59 -30.51 -2.16
N ARG A 158 -5.48 -29.92 -1.69
CA ARG A 158 -4.36 -30.68 -1.12
C ARG A 158 -4.78 -31.46 0.13
N ARG A 159 -5.54 -30.83 1.02
CA ARG A 159 -6.05 -31.52 2.23
C ARG A 159 -6.97 -32.68 1.87
N MET A 160 -7.88 -32.50 0.90
CA MET A 160 -8.76 -33.55 0.44
C MET A 160 -7.98 -34.70 -0.21
N ALA A 161 -6.99 -34.39 -1.04
CA ALA A 161 -6.13 -35.40 -1.66
C ALA A 161 -5.31 -36.19 -0.60
N THR A 162 -4.78 -35.51 0.39
CA THR A 162 -4.03 -36.14 1.49
C THR A 162 -4.95 -37.04 2.31
N ALA A 163 -6.15 -36.60 2.64
CA ALA A 163 -7.14 -37.40 3.35
C ALA A 163 -7.54 -38.67 2.58
N ALA A 164 -7.72 -38.54 1.25
CA ALA A 164 -8.01 -39.68 0.38
C ALA A 164 -6.85 -40.70 0.30
N LEU A 165 -5.60 -40.20 0.28
CA LEU A 165 -4.41 -41.07 0.26
C LEU A 165 -4.15 -41.77 1.60
N LEU A 166 -4.54 -41.17 2.72
CA LEU A 166 -4.35 -41.75 4.06
C LEU A 166 -5.46 -42.72 4.45
N GLY A 167 -6.44 -43.00 3.58
CA GLY A 167 -7.44 -44.02 3.80
C GLY A 167 -8.35 -43.77 4.99
N CYS A 168 -8.57 -42.48 5.36
CA CYS A 168 -9.58 -42.15 6.38
C CYS A 168 -10.99 -42.21 5.79
N ALA A 169 -11.33 -43.40 5.25
CA ALA A 169 -12.69 -43.85 5.09
C ALA A 169 -12.83 -44.97 6.15
N GLU A 170 -13.28 -44.60 7.37
CA GLU A 170 -14.11 -45.46 8.21
C GLU A 170 -14.30 -44.76 9.55
N GLY A 171 -15.51 -44.39 9.78
CA GLY A 171 -16.32 -44.48 11.00
C GLY A 171 -15.71 -43.92 12.30
N HIS A 172 -16.05 -42.69 12.64
CA HIS A 172 -16.45 -42.43 14.01
C HIS A 172 -17.57 -41.38 14.01
N GLU A 173 -18.75 -41.88 14.40
CA GLU A 173 -19.86 -41.08 14.86
C GLU A 173 -19.47 -40.37 16.16
N ASP A 174 -20.06 -39.18 16.32
CA ASP A 174 -20.26 -38.45 17.57
C ASP A 174 -19.06 -37.87 18.30
N THR A 175 -18.93 -36.55 18.21
CA THR A 175 -19.30 -35.64 19.31
C THR A 175 -19.18 -34.20 18.82
N ALA A 176 -20.28 -33.49 19.02
CA ALA A 176 -20.37 -32.02 18.89
C ALA A 176 -19.53 -31.34 19.98
N GLU A 177 -19.21 -30.08 19.71
CA GLU A 177 -18.60 -29.05 20.56
C GLU A 177 -17.09 -28.96 20.48
N GLU A 178 -16.65 -27.96 19.80
CA GLU A 178 -15.79 -26.86 20.29
C GLU A 178 -15.29 -25.97 19.18
N GLY A 179 -15.53 -24.71 19.38
CA GLY A 179 -15.12 -23.48 18.71
C GLY A 179 -13.97 -23.50 17.70
N CYS A 180 -14.28 -23.20 16.47
CA CYS A 180 -13.30 -22.85 15.46
C CYS A 180 -12.69 -21.47 15.76
N THR A 181 -11.57 -21.46 16.46
CA THR A 181 -10.70 -20.30 16.67
C THR A 181 -9.43 -20.45 15.85
N SER A 182 -9.50 -20.29 14.54
CA SER A 182 -8.29 -20.03 13.75
C SER A 182 -8.61 -19.24 12.48
N CYS A 183 -8.82 -17.93 12.66
CA CYS A 183 -8.65 -17.02 11.54
C CYS A 183 -7.15 -16.79 11.36
N VAL A 184 -6.59 -17.38 10.32
CA VAL A 184 -5.20 -17.13 9.92
C VAL A 184 -5.16 -15.80 9.17
N CYS A 185 -4.57 -14.80 9.81
CA CYS A 185 -4.21 -13.55 9.12
C CYS A 185 -2.97 -13.80 8.26
N VAL A 186 -3.11 -13.86 6.95
CA VAL A 186 -2.00 -13.83 6.01
C VAL A 186 -1.86 -12.39 5.52
N GLY A 187 -0.77 -11.73 5.92
CA GLY A 187 -0.40 -10.44 5.35
C GLY A 187 -1.37 -9.28 5.57
N GLY A 188 -2.10 -9.24 6.70
CA GLY A 188 -2.93 -8.08 7.08
C GLY A 188 -4.21 -7.90 6.24
N VAL A 189 -4.61 -8.86 5.44
CA VAL A 189 -5.88 -8.84 4.71
C VAL A 189 -6.78 -9.92 5.30
N LEU A 190 -7.89 -9.50 5.93
CA LEU A 190 -9.01 -10.39 6.28
C LEU A 190 -9.74 -10.78 5.00
N VAL A 191 -9.88 -12.07 4.77
CA VAL A 191 -10.85 -12.64 3.85
C VAL A 191 -12.03 -13.15 4.66
#